data_030b54550503d7fa4f94e82e3831cbff
#
_entry.id   030b54550503d7fa4f94e82e3831cbff
#
_cell.length_a   1.000
_cell.length_b   1.000
_cell.length_c   1.000
_cell.angle_alpha   90.00
_cell.angle_beta   90.00
_cell.angle_gamma   90.00
#
_symmetry.space_group_name_H-M   'P 1'
#
loop_
_entity.id
_entity.type
_entity.pdbx_description
1 polymer ?
#
loop_
_entity_poly.entity_id
_entity_poly.type
_entity_poly.pdbx_seq_one_letter_code
_entity_poly.pdbx_strand_id
1 'polypeptide(L)'
;MPISLYTKTASSSVPSINTKPLSTTTNSQPASDKTSSSASFYVDLSPLVKELTSASEKGESSLLSKKEKIDESSLPTGLKDLLKRIAEYREKLKEKQQELQDVMNDSALSDEERKARIDALQKEISSYNTALSQAMLQLSETVDQMDLDDKAVAEVMSLIMS
;
A
#
# COMPACT_ATOMS: atom_id res chain seq x y z
N MET A 1 -54.42 5.37 -7.60
CA MET A 1 -53.91 4.46 -6.59
C MET A 1 -52.83 5.20 -5.82
N PRO A 2 -53.07 5.67 -4.59
CA PRO A 2 -52.11 6.46 -3.83
C PRO A 2 -51.17 5.53 -3.04
N ILE A 3 -49.88 5.87 -3.09
CA ILE A 3 -48.78 5.18 -2.38
C ILE A 3 -48.61 5.87 -1.03
N SER A 4 -48.79 5.08 0.04
CA SER A 4 -48.73 5.54 1.41
C SER A 4 -47.28 5.67 1.87
N LEU A 5 -46.90 6.88 2.30
CA LEU A 5 -45.62 7.19 3.00
C LEU A 5 -45.73 6.75 4.46
N TYR A 6 -44.84 5.89 4.89
CA TYR A 6 -44.70 5.52 6.29
C TYR A 6 -43.37 6.13 6.85
N THR A 7 -43.53 7.24 7.56
CA THR A 7 -42.48 7.85 8.36
C THR A 7 -42.48 7.26 9.75
N LYS A 8 -41.41 6.59 10.15
CA LYS A 8 -41.19 6.14 11.52
C LYS A 8 -40.05 6.91 12.15
N THR A 9 -40.42 7.90 12.94
CA THR A 9 -39.56 8.59 13.89
C THR A 9 -39.22 7.65 15.06
N ALA A 10 -37.95 7.45 15.37
CA ALA A 10 -37.50 6.81 16.60
C ALA A 10 -36.60 7.75 17.41
N SER A 11 -37.08 7.99 18.58
CA SER A 11 -36.65 8.86 19.66
C SER A 11 -35.26 8.54 20.18
N SER A 12 -34.52 9.58 20.42
CA SER A 12 -33.27 9.70 21.11
C SER A 12 -33.41 9.39 22.62
N SER A 13 -32.54 8.54 23.13
CA SER A 13 -32.32 8.43 24.59
C SER A 13 -30.82 8.46 24.86
N VAL A 14 -30.36 9.55 25.43
CA VAL A 14 -29.01 9.73 25.98
C VAL A 14 -29.03 9.35 27.47
N PRO A 15 -28.14 8.48 27.96
CA PRO A 15 -27.92 8.34 29.39
C PRO A 15 -26.85 9.31 29.90
N SER A 16 -27.20 9.94 30.97
CA SER A 16 -26.50 10.92 31.78
C SER A 16 -25.18 10.41 32.36
N ILE A 17 -24.16 11.22 32.22
CA ILE A 17 -22.86 11.06 32.91
C ILE A 17 -22.96 11.53 34.34
N ASN A 18 -22.62 10.64 35.24
CA ASN A 18 -22.47 10.97 36.65
C ASN A 18 -20.99 11.18 36.99
N THR A 19 -20.61 12.42 37.17
CA THR A 19 -19.33 12.85 37.70
C THR A 19 -19.35 12.84 39.21
N LYS A 20 -18.36 12.22 39.83
CA LYS A 20 -18.07 12.44 41.26
C LYS A 20 -16.57 12.63 41.48
N PRO A 21 -16.15 13.72 42.07
CA PRO A 21 -14.75 14.01 42.38
C PRO A 21 -14.39 13.64 43.82
N LEU A 22 -13.10 13.75 44.13
CA LEU A 22 -12.43 13.78 45.44
C LEU A 22 -11.70 12.47 45.80
N SER A 23 -10.44 12.47 46.19
CA SER A 23 -9.77 13.33 47.16
C SER A 23 -8.25 13.23 47.03
N THR A 24 -7.63 14.33 47.24
CA THR A 24 -6.25 14.61 47.65
C THR A 24 -5.80 13.83 48.88
N THR A 25 -4.61 13.23 48.85
CA THR A 25 -3.80 13.08 50.07
C THR A 25 -2.33 13.18 49.74
N THR A 26 -1.75 14.23 50.22
CA THR A 26 -0.33 14.54 50.36
C THR A 26 0.30 13.60 51.38
N ASN A 27 1.44 13.03 51.11
CA ASN A 27 2.46 12.82 52.13
C ASN A 27 3.88 12.61 51.59
N SER A 28 4.71 13.54 51.83
CA SER A 28 6.11 13.57 52.29
C SER A 28 7.10 12.47 51.89
N GLN A 29 8.18 12.98 51.27
CA GLN A 29 9.52 12.39 51.12
C GLN A 29 10.20 12.15 52.49
N PRO A 30 11.22 11.24 52.60
CA PRO A 30 12.56 11.65 52.24
C PRO A 30 13.44 10.60 51.50
N ALA A 31 14.47 11.16 50.92
CA ALA A 31 15.63 10.66 50.24
C ALA A 31 16.24 9.29 50.68
N SER A 32 16.68 8.53 49.73
CA SER A 32 17.99 7.83 49.77
C SER A 32 18.42 7.38 48.37
N ASP A 33 19.60 7.86 48.02
CA ASP A 33 20.50 7.39 46.99
C ASP A 33 20.43 5.88 46.72
N LYS A 34 20.33 5.51 45.43
CA LYS A 34 21.18 4.47 44.83
C LYS A 34 21.00 4.48 43.32
N THR A 35 22.06 4.92 42.66
CA THR A 35 22.52 4.49 41.36
C THR A 35 21.69 3.37 40.73
N SER A 36 20.78 3.69 39.83
CA SER A 36 20.22 2.76 38.87
C SER A 36 20.79 3.09 37.52
N SER A 37 21.75 2.29 37.15
CA SER A 37 22.25 2.10 35.80
C SER A 37 21.06 2.05 34.83
N SER A 38 20.82 3.11 34.09
CA SER A 38 19.97 3.11 32.91
C SER A 38 20.67 2.22 31.88
N ALA A 39 20.34 0.96 31.89
CA ALA A 39 20.61 0.10 30.74
C ALA A 39 19.79 0.69 29.58
N SER A 40 20.41 1.57 28.82
CA SER A 40 19.93 1.94 27.51
C SER A 40 19.86 0.65 26.70
N PHE A 41 18.68 0.11 26.56
CA PHE A 41 18.42 -0.91 25.55
C PHE A 41 18.60 -0.23 24.20
N TYR A 42 19.83 -0.20 23.72
CA TYR A 42 20.12 0.07 22.33
C TYR A 42 19.60 -1.14 21.54
N VAL A 43 18.35 -1.04 21.10
CA VAL A 43 17.84 -1.95 20.07
C VAL A 43 18.55 -1.52 18.79
N ASP A 44 19.54 -2.28 18.38
CA ASP A 44 20.20 -2.09 17.10
C ASP A 44 19.21 -2.49 16.00
N LEU A 45 18.50 -1.51 15.48
CA LEU A 45 17.56 -1.67 14.36
C LEU A 45 18.28 -1.73 13.01
N SER A 46 19.60 -1.61 13.00
CA SER A 46 20.41 -1.59 11.77
C SER A 46 20.20 -2.79 10.85
N PRO A 47 20.08 -4.05 11.35
CA PRO A 47 19.82 -5.19 10.47
C PRO A 47 18.42 -5.13 9.85
N LEU A 48 17.40 -4.68 10.61
CA LEU A 48 16.02 -4.61 10.13
C LEU A 48 15.83 -3.52 9.07
N VAL A 49 16.46 -2.36 9.26
CA VAL A 49 16.46 -1.27 8.28
C VAL A 49 17.17 -1.70 7.00
N LYS A 50 18.25 -2.46 7.11
CA LYS A 50 19.04 -2.94 5.96
C LYS A 50 18.28 -3.98 5.14
N GLU A 51 17.44 -4.80 5.76
CA GLU A 51 16.61 -5.79 5.10
C GLU A 51 15.40 -5.13 4.40
N LEU A 52 14.80 -4.12 5.04
CA LEU A 52 13.70 -3.34 4.47
C LEU A 52 14.12 -2.49 3.27
N THR A 53 15.30 -1.86 3.34
CA THR A 53 15.87 -1.08 2.22
C THR A 53 16.28 -1.98 1.06
N SER A 54 16.83 -3.18 1.31
CA SER A 54 17.24 -4.09 0.25
C SER A 54 16.06 -4.69 -0.53
N ALA A 55 14.89 -4.86 0.08
CA ALA A 55 13.68 -5.30 -0.61
C ALA A 55 13.10 -4.21 -1.51
N SER A 56 13.12 -2.95 -1.05
CA SER A 56 12.69 -1.77 -1.83
C SER A 56 13.64 -1.47 -2.98
N GLU A 57 14.96 -1.50 -2.74
CA GLU A 57 15.98 -1.30 -3.77
C GLU A 57 15.96 -2.37 -4.87
N LYS A 58 15.60 -3.61 -4.53
CA LYS A 58 15.49 -4.70 -5.51
C LYS A 58 14.28 -4.53 -6.44
N GLY A 59 13.18 -3.97 -5.95
CA GLY A 59 12.00 -3.63 -6.75
C GLY A 59 12.29 -2.46 -7.70
N GLU A 60 12.90 -1.38 -7.20
CA GLU A 60 13.27 -0.22 -8.01
C GLU A 60 14.32 -0.56 -9.07
N SER A 61 15.34 -1.36 -8.74
CA SER A 61 16.34 -1.82 -9.70
C SER A 61 15.72 -2.67 -10.80
N SER A 62 14.75 -3.54 -10.48
CA SER A 62 14.03 -4.34 -11.47
C SER A 62 13.19 -3.47 -12.40
N LEU A 63 12.49 -2.47 -11.85
CA LEU A 63 11.67 -1.54 -12.63
C LEU A 63 12.52 -0.67 -13.56
N LEU A 64 13.67 -0.17 -13.08
CA LEU A 64 14.61 0.61 -13.88
C LEU A 64 15.14 -0.18 -15.06
N SER A 65 15.57 -1.43 -14.83
CA SER A 65 16.03 -2.32 -15.92
C SER A 65 14.96 -2.60 -16.95
N LYS A 66 13.69 -2.74 -16.53
CA LYS A 66 12.56 -2.92 -17.46
C LYS A 66 12.31 -1.65 -18.28
N LYS A 67 12.31 -0.49 -17.65
CA LYS A 67 12.15 0.80 -18.34
C LYS A 67 13.26 1.04 -19.35
N GLU A 68 14.50 0.73 -19.01
CA GLU A 68 15.66 0.85 -19.89
C GLU A 68 15.51 -0.04 -21.13
N LYS A 69 15.13 -1.32 -20.98
CA LYS A 69 14.82 -2.21 -22.10
C LYS A 69 13.70 -1.68 -23.00
N ILE A 70 12.66 -1.08 -22.41
CA ILE A 70 11.57 -0.46 -23.16
C ILE A 70 12.10 0.76 -23.92
N ASP A 71 12.98 1.57 -23.33
CA ASP A 71 13.57 2.74 -24.00
C ASP A 71 14.50 2.36 -25.15
N GLU A 72 15.25 1.26 -25.02
CA GLU A 72 16.14 0.72 -26.04
C GLU A 72 15.38 0.02 -27.19
N SER A 73 14.11 -0.34 -27.00
CA SER A 73 13.30 -0.98 -28.02
C SER A 73 13.12 -0.10 -29.26
N SER A 74 12.80 -0.72 -30.40
CA SER A 74 12.51 0.00 -31.65
C SER A 74 11.06 0.51 -31.75
N LEU A 75 10.27 0.37 -30.70
CA LEU A 75 8.85 0.67 -30.67
C LEU A 75 8.54 2.17 -30.72
N PRO A 76 7.38 2.58 -31.26
CA PRO A 76 6.90 3.96 -31.19
C PRO A 76 6.78 4.47 -29.76
N THR A 77 7.03 5.78 -29.55
CA THR A 77 7.03 6.41 -28.22
C THR A 77 5.74 6.15 -27.43
N GLY A 78 4.58 6.22 -28.10
CA GLY A 78 3.29 5.96 -27.42
C GLY A 78 3.17 4.55 -26.85
N LEU A 79 3.73 3.54 -27.51
CA LEU A 79 3.78 2.18 -27.00
C LEU A 79 4.79 2.03 -25.86
N LYS A 80 5.94 2.69 -25.96
CA LYS A 80 6.93 2.71 -24.87
C LYS A 80 6.34 3.28 -23.59
N ASP A 81 5.60 4.37 -23.69
CA ASP A 81 4.96 5.02 -22.53
C ASP A 81 3.90 4.11 -21.90
N LEU A 82 3.09 3.41 -22.70
CA LEU A 82 2.13 2.43 -22.21
C LEU A 82 2.82 1.24 -21.53
N LEU A 83 3.86 0.69 -22.12
CA LEU A 83 4.64 -0.41 -21.55
C LEU A 83 5.29 -0.03 -20.22
N LYS A 84 5.87 1.18 -20.12
CA LYS A 84 6.42 1.70 -18.87
C LYS A 84 5.35 1.81 -17.78
N ARG A 85 4.17 2.32 -18.13
CA ARG A 85 3.04 2.43 -17.20
C ARG A 85 2.55 1.06 -16.73
N ILE A 86 2.49 0.07 -17.62
CA ILE A 86 2.15 -1.31 -17.27
C ILE A 86 3.19 -1.90 -16.30
N ALA A 87 4.48 -1.68 -16.57
CA ALA A 87 5.56 -2.13 -15.69
C ALA A 87 5.47 -1.49 -14.30
N GLU A 88 5.17 -0.19 -14.22
CA GLU A 88 4.95 0.53 -12.96
C GLU A 88 3.75 -0.03 -12.18
N TYR A 89 2.62 -0.25 -12.81
CA TYR A 89 1.44 -0.80 -12.14
C TYR A 89 1.67 -2.21 -11.60
N ARG A 90 2.42 -3.05 -12.35
CA ARG A 90 2.79 -4.39 -11.88
C ARG A 90 3.71 -4.35 -10.66
N GLU A 91 4.69 -3.45 -10.66
CA GLU A 91 5.59 -3.32 -9.50
C GLU A 91 4.84 -2.79 -8.29
N LYS A 92 3.95 -1.79 -8.47
CA LYS A 92 3.10 -1.29 -7.40
C LYS A 92 2.13 -2.35 -6.85
N LEU A 93 1.58 -3.20 -7.70
CA LEU A 93 0.76 -4.32 -7.26
C LEU A 93 1.56 -5.30 -6.40
N LYS A 94 2.77 -5.64 -6.83
CA LYS A 94 3.65 -6.54 -6.09
C LYS A 94 4.05 -5.93 -4.74
N GLU A 95 4.43 -4.65 -4.72
CA GLU A 95 4.75 -3.89 -3.50
C GLU A 95 3.56 -3.92 -2.53
N LYS A 96 2.35 -3.60 -2.99
CA LYS A 96 1.15 -3.57 -2.15
C LYS A 96 0.70 -4.95 -1.67
N GLN A 97 0.91 -5.99 -2.46
CA GLN A 97 0.66 -7.37 -2.05
C GLN A 97 1.65 -7.81 -0.97
N GLN A 98 2.93 -7.43 -1.07
CA GLN A 98 3.91 -7.71 -0.04
C GLN A 98 3.58 -6.95 1.25
N GLU A 99 3.27 -5.66 1.16
CA GLU A 99 2.85 -4.84 2.29
C GLU A 99 1.60 -5.41 2.99
N LEU A 100 0.64 -5.94 2.22
CA LEU A 100 -0.52 -6.62 2.76
C LEU A 100 -0.14 -7.87 3.56
N GLN A 101 0.79 -8.68 3.05
CA GLN A 101 1.28 -9.85 3.78
C GLN A 101 2.02 -9.45 5.06
N ASP A 102 2.83 -8.40 5.02
CA ASP A 102 3.58 -7.90 6.16
C ASP A 102 2.62 -7.41 7.25
N VAL A 103 1.58 -6.63 6.90
CA VAL A 103 0.54 -6.17 7.82
C VAL A 103 -0.25 -7.34 8.44
N MET A 104 -0.54 -8.38 7.65
CA MET A 104 -1.24 -9.57 8.16
C MET A 104 -0.41 -10.34 9.19
N ASN A 105 0.91 -10.34 9.04
CA ASN A 105 1.85 -11.05 9.90
C ASN A 105 2.38 -10.19 11.06
N ASP A 106 2.10 -8.88 11.06
CA ASP A 106 2.58 -7.96 12.10
C ASP A 106 1.81 -8.16 13.40
N SER A 107 2.48 -8.77 14.37
CA SER A 107 1.93 -9.01 15.71
C SER A 107 1.96 -7.77 16.63
N ALA A 108 2.64 -6.70 16.22
CA ALA A 108 2.71 -5.46 17.00
C ALA A 108 1.47 -4.56 16.79
N LEU A 109 0.71 -4.77 15.72
CA LEU A 109 -0.52 -4.02 15.45
C LEU A 109 -1.69 -4.54 16.25
N SER A 110 -2.53 -3.63 16.74
CA SER A 110 -3.84 -3.98 17.27
C SER A 110 -4.74 -4.53 16.15
N ASP A 111 -5.76 -5.31 16.52
CA ASP A 111 -6.68 -5.90 15.53
C ASP A 111 -7.43 -4.84 14.73
N GLU A 112 -7.76 -3.70 15.34
CA GLU A 112 -8.43 -2.58 14.66
C GLU A 112 -7.52 -1.89 13.66
N GLU A 113 -6.26 -1.62 14.04
CA GLU A 113 -5.26 -1.02 13.16
C GLU A 113 -4.92 -1.95 11.99
N ARG A 114 -4.73 -3.24 12.28
CA ARG A 114 -4.47 -4.26 11.25
C ARG A 114 -5.60 -4.29 10.25
N LYS A 115 -6.84 -4.36 10.70
CA LYS A 115 -8.02 -4.37 9.83
C LYS A 115 -8.10 -3.11 8.96
N ALA A 116 -7.91 -1.94 9.55
CA ALA A 116 -7.94 -0.68 8.82
C ALA A 116 -6.86 -0.61 7.72
N ARG A 117 -5.64 -1.09 8.00
CA ARG A 117 -4.55 -1.15 7.02
C ARG A 117 -4.83 -2.17 5.92
N ILE A 118 -5.34 -3.36 6.26
CA ILE A 118 -5.74 -4.37 5.28
C ILE A 118 -6.80 -3.81 4.33
N ASP A 119 -7.86 -3.16 4.85
CA ASP A 119 -8.93 -2.56 4.05
C ASP A 119 -8.40 -1.47 3.11
N ALA A 120 -7.46 -0.65 3.57
CA ALA A 120 -6.80 0.38 2.75
C ALA A 120 -5.98 -0.24 1.62
N LEU A 121 -5.11 -1.22 1.94
CA LEU A 121 -4.26 -1.91 0.97
C LEU A 121 -5.07 -2.68 -0.07
N GLN A 122 -6.16 -3.34 0.32
CA GLN A 122 -7.06 -4.01 -0.62
C GLN A 122 -7.68 -3.04 -1.63
N LYS A 123 -8.05 -1.82 -1.20
CA LYS A 123 -8.55 -0.77 -2.09
C LYS A 123 -7.47 -0.30 -3.07
N GLU A 124 -6.25 -0.11 -2.59
CA GLU A 124 -5.12 0.27 -3.45
C GLU A 124 -4.81 -0.82 -4.48
N ILE A 125 -4.74 -2.09 -4.05
CA ILE A 125 -4.54 -3.24 -4.94
C ILE A 125 -5.64 -3.32 -6.00
N SER A 126 -6.90 -3.13 -5.62
CA SER A 126 -8.03 -3.10 -6.55
C SER A 126 -7.92 -1.95 -7.55
N SER A 127 -7.49 -0.76 -7.10
CA SER A 127 -7.26 0.39 -7.96
C SER A 127 -6.16 0.13 -8.98
N TYR A 128 -5.01 -0.42 -8.56
CA TYR A 128 -3.91 -0.76 -9.46
C TYR A 128 -4.28 -1.88 -10.44
N ASN A 129 -5.06 -2.89 -10.03
CA ASN A 129 -5.57 -3.92 -10.93
C ASN A 129 -6.46 -3.32 -12.03
N THR A 130 -7.33 -2.38 -11.67
CA THR A 130 -8.18 -1.68 -12.63
C THR A 130 -7.34 -0.84 -13.59
N ALA A 131 -6.37 -0.08 -13.09
CA ALA A 131 -5.47 0.72 -13.89
C ALA A 131 -4.61 -0.13 -14.84
N LEU A 132 -4.11 -1.28 -14.36
CA LEU A 132 -3.37 -2.24 -15.17
C LEU A 132 -4.23 -2.79 -16.31
N SER A 133 -5.47 -3.22 -16.01
CA SER A 133 -6.40 -3.73 -17.01
C SER A 133 -6.70 -2.69 -18.08
N GLN A 134 -6.94 -1.45 -17.69
CA GLN A 134 -7.16 -0.35 -18.64
C GLN A 134 -5.92 -0.07 -19.49
N ALA A 135 -4.73 -0.06 -18.91
CA ALA A 135 -3.50 0.14 -19.65
C ALA A 135 -3.23 -0.99 -20.66
N MET A 136 -3.56 -2.23 -20.29
CA MET A 136 -3.43 -3.38 -21.20
C MET A 136 -4.43 -3.33 -22.35
N LEU A 137 -5.69 -2.91 -22.11
CA LEU A 137 -6.67 -2.68 -23.16
C LEU A 137 -6.21 -1.59 -24.12
N GLN A 138 -5.75 -0.46 -23.58
CA GLN A 138 -5.21 0.64 -24.38
C GLN A 138 -4.00 0.22 -25.19
N LEU A 139 -3.13 -0.63 -24.64
CA LEU A 139 -1.99 -1.17 -25.38
C LEU A 139 -2.45 -2.03 -26.55
N SER A 140 -3.41 -2.94 -26.34
CA SER A 140 -3.97 -3.78 -27.40
C SER A 140 -4.57 -2.92 -28.52
N GLU A 141 -5.40 -1.94 -28.17
CA GLU A 141 -6.00 -1.02 -29.15
C GLU A 141 -4.94 -0.21 -29.91
N THR A 142 -3.87 0.20 -29.24
CA THR A 142 -2.79 0.96 -29.88
C THR A 142 -1.97 0.08 -30.82
N VAL A 143 -1.72 -1.17 -30.44
CA VAL A 143 -1.04 -2.16 -31.33
C VAL A 143 -1.87 -2.41 -32.57
N ASP A 144 -3.19 -2.61 -32.43
CA ASP A 144 -4.10 -2.84 -33.56
C ASP A 144 -4.21 -1.63 -34.49
N GLN A 145 -4.19 -0.40 -33.92
CA GLN A 145 -4.29 0.84 -34.70
C GLN A 145 -3.00 1.19 -35.46
N MET A 146 -1.85 0.77 -34.95
CA MET A 146 -0.55 1.12 -35.54
C MET A 146 -0.11 0.19 -36.67
N ASP A 147 -0.86 -0.87 -36.96
CA ASP A 147 -0.55 -1.87 -38.01
C ASP A 147 0.93 -2.32 -37.94
N LEU A 148 1.34 -2.71 -36.72
CA LEU A 148 2.71 -3.11 -36.43
C LEU A 148 3.08 -4.40 -37.14
N ASP A 149 4.33 -4.51 -37.56
CA ASP A 149 4.87 -5.76 -38.11
C ASP A 149 4.98 -6.85 -37.02
N ASP A 150 5.03 -8.11 -37.44
CA ASP A 150 5.09 -9.27 -36.53
C ASP A 150 6.26 -9.18 -35.54
N LYS A 151 7.35 -8.56 -35.95
CA LYS A 151 8.54 -8.38 -35.12
C LYS A 151 8.28 -7.39 -33.97
N ALA A 152 7.64 -6.26 -34.28
CA ALA A 152 7.28 -5.27 -33.27
C ALA A 152 6.25 -5.81 -32.28
N VAL A 153 5.26 -6.58 -32.77
CA VAL A 153 4.28 -7.26 -31.90
C VAL A 153 4.97 -8.26 -30.97
N ALA A 154 5.91 -9.07 -31.49
CA ALA A 154 6.69 -10.01 -30.69
C ALA A 154 7.56 -9.29 -29.62
N GLU A 155 8.13 -8.13 -29.98
CA GLU A 155 8.90 -7.29 -29.05
C GLU A 155 8.01 -6.74 -27.93
N VAL A 156 6.81 -6.24 -28.24
CA VAL A 156 5.81 -5.81 -27.24
C VAL A 156 5.48 -6.95 -26.28
N MET A 157 5.19 -8.14 -26.79
CA MET A 157 4.87 -9.30 -25.95
C MET A 157 6.03 -9.72 -25.05
N SER A 158 7.26 -9.69 -25.57
CA SER A 158 8.49 -9.99 -24.81
C SER A 158 8.67 -8.99 -23.65
N LEU A 159 8.46 -7.71 -23.91
CA LEU A 159 8.59 -6.65 -22.89
C LEU A 159 7.48 -6.72 -21.81
N ILE A 160 6.27 -7.17 -22.19
CA ILE A 160 5.20 -7.40 -21.21
C ILE A 160 5.53 -8.59 -20.29
N MET A 161 6.17 -9.63 -20.81
CA MET A 161 6.44 -10.85 -20.03
C MET A 161 7.73 -10.79 -19.19
N SER A 162 8.60 -9.80 -19.43
CA SER A 162 9.84 -9.61 -18.67
C SER A 162 9.58 -8.90 -17.34
#